data_f414a1b7580f5ad43db6eee44801f973
#
_entry.id   f414a1b7580f5ad43db6eee44801f973
#
_cell.length_a   1.000
_cell.length_b   1.000
_cell.length_c   1.000
_cell.angle_alpha   90.00
_cell.angle_beta   90.00
_cell.angle_gamma   90.00
#
_symmetry.space_group_name_H-M   'P 1'
#
loop_
_entity.id
_entity.type
_entity.pdbx_description
1 polymer ?
#
loop_
_entity_poly.entity_id
_entity_poly.type
_entity_poly.pdbx_seq_one_letter_code
_entity_poly.pdbx_strand_id
1 'polypeptide(L)'
;MYIVWPGLERISYNLAIISESIGGLLILGIWGLWFVLAIASLGVRYIHPIVLRIANRFIYLLFPLSLGLGKAFIGIQKDELRQAMIDLINHLVVMNLYKVPPERILLLTPHCLQENTCIHKVTHDVYNCKQCGRCQVGGLLKIAKDYGCQFIVVTGGTLARMKVKEAKPKAIIAIACE
;
A
#
# COMPACT_ATOMS: atom_id res chain seq x y z
N MET A 1 -27.05 -5.25 20.32
CA MET A 1 -28.01 -4.28 19.80
C MET A 1 -29.27 -4.20 20.66
N TYR A 2 -29.83 -5.30 21.16
CA TYR A 2 -31.02 -5.33 22.02
C TYR A 2 -30.92 -4.59 23.37
N ILE A 3 -29.71 -4.33 23.88
CA ILE A 3 -29.51 -3.68 25.19
C ILE A 3 -29.59 -2.15 25.10
N VAL A 4 -29.21 -1.56 23.96
CA VAL A 4 -29.17 -0.10 23.79
C VAL A 4 -30.49 0.46 23.25
N TRP A 5 -31.25 -0.36 22.53
CA TRP A 5 -32.51 0.00 21.87
C TRP A 5 -33.57 0.59 22.84
N PRO A 6 -33.91 -0.07 23.96
CA PRO A 6 -34.95 0.46 24.87
C PRO A 6 -34.58 1.81 25.52
N GLY A 7 -33.27 2.11 25.62
CA GLY A 7 -32.80 3.38 26.15
C GLY A 7 -32.93 4.53 25.15
N LEU A 8 -32.59 4.28 23.90
CA LEU A 8 -32.68 5.27 22.81
C LEU A 8 -34.12 5.60 22.43
N GLU A 9 -35.00 4.63 22.45
CA GLU A 9 -36.43 4.81 22.15
C GLU A 9 -37.14 5.72 23.15
N ARG A 10 -36.70 5.68 24.42
CA ARG A 10 -37.20 6.59 25.48
C ARG A 10 -36.77 8.05 25.32
N ILE A 11 -35.63 8.28 24.61
CA ILE A 11 -35.11 9.63 24.39
C ILE A 11 -35.72 10.23 23.12
N SER A 12 -35.72 9.50 22.00
CA SER A 12 -36.32 9.92 20.75
C SER A 12 -36.42 8.74 19.78
N TYR A 13 -37.62 8.47 19.28
CA TYR A 13 -37.88 7.45 18.27
C TYR A 13 -37.04 7.65 16.99
N ASN A 14 -36.86 8.90 16.55
CA ASN A 14 -36.07 9.22 15.39
C ASN A 14 -34.58 8.90 15.59
N LEU A 15 -34.01 9.12 16.77
CA LEU A 15 -32.62 8.77 17.08
C LEU A 15 -32.41 7.26 17.08
N ALA A 16 -33.38 6.49 17.54
CA ALA A 16 -33.33 5.04 17.52
C ALA A 16 -33.28 4.51 16.09
N ILE A 17 -34.14 4.98 15.19
CA ILE A 17 -34.16 4.59 13.77
C ILE A 17 -32.84 4.98 13.08
N ILE A 18 -32.35 6.19 13.32
CA ILE A 18 -31.08 6.66 12.72
C ILE A 18 -29.91 5.77 13.17
N SER A 19 -29.84 5.45 14.46
CA SER A 19 -28.75 4.60 15.00
C SER A 19 -28.81 3.17 14.44
N GLU A 20 -29.97 2.60 14.25
CA GLU A 20 -30.16 1.28 13.65
C GLU A 20 -29.82 1.27 12.18
N SER A 21 -30.25 2.29 11.44
CA SER A 21 -29.93 2.45 10.02
C SER A 21 -28.43 2.60 9.79
N ILE A 22 -27.73 3.39 10.61
CA ILE A 22 -26.28 3.55 10.56
C ILE A 22 -25.60 2.22 10.91
N GLY A 23 -26.05 1.53 11.96
CA GLY A 23 -25.52 0.23 12.37
C GLY A 23 -25.69 -0.83 11.27
N GLY A 24 -26.85 -0.88 10.65
CA GLY A 24 -27.13 -1.78 9.52
C GLY A 24 -26.26 -1.50 8.30
N LEU A 25 -26.08 -0.22 7.94
CA LEU A 25 -25.20 0.20 6.85
C LEU A 25 -23.74 -0.15 7.12
N LEU A 26 -23.27 0.01 8.35
CA LEU A 26 -21.90 -0.36 8.74
C LEU A 26 -21.68 -1.87 8.64
N ILE A 27 -22.63 -2.68 9.11
CA ILE A 27 -22.55 -4.14 9.01
C ILE A 27 -22.54 -4.57 7.54
N LEU A 28 -23.44 -4.04 6.71
CA LEU A 28 -23.46 -4.34 5.27
C LEU A 28 -22.16 -3.89 4.57
N GLY A 29 -21.59 -2.75 4.96
CA GLY A 29 -20.30 -2.26 4.46
C GLY A 29 -19.16 -3.21 4.81
N ILE A 30 -19.09 -3.71 6.04
CA ILE A 30 -18.08 -4.67 6.48
C ILE A 30 -18.22 -6.00 5.73
N TRP A 31 -19.45 -6.52 5.60
CA TRP A 31 -19.71 -7.76 4.84
C TRP A 31 -19.38 -7.61 3.36
N GLY A 32 -19.73 -6.47 2.76
CA GLY A 32 -19.37 -6.16 1.37
C GLY A 32 -17.85 -6.10 1.18
N LEU A 33 -17.12 -5.48 2.10
CA LEU A 33 -15.66 -5.42 2.06
C LEU A 33 -15.04 -6.81 2.20
N TRP A 34 -15.53 -7.64 3.12
CA TRP A 34 -15.10 -9.03 3.29
C TRP A 34 -15.33 -9.85 2.01
N PHE A 35 -16.47 -9.68 1.38
CA PHE A 35 -16.80 -10.36 0.13
C PHE A 35 -15.86 -9.94 -1.01
N VAL A 36 -15.56 -8.64 -1.13
CA VAL A 36 -14.60 -8.13 -2.12
C VAL A 36 -13.19 -8.67 -1.88
N LEU A 37 -12.74 -8.71 -0.62
CA LEU A 37 -11.44 -9.26 -0.27
C LEU A 37 -11.36 -10.78 -0.53
N ALA A 38 -12.42 -11.51 -0.23
CA ALA A 38 -12.52 -12.94 -0.53
C ALA A 38 -12.45 -13.21 -2.05
N ILE A 39 -13.15 -12.44 -2.87
CA ILE A 39 -13.09 -12.55 -4.32
C ILE A 39 -11.69 -12.18 -4.83
N ALA A 40 -11.06 -11.14 -4.28
CA ALA A 40 -9.71 -10.76 -4.63
C ALA A 40 -8.68 -11.86 -4.30
N SER A 41 -8.84 -12.55 -3.16
CA SER A 41 -7.97 -13.66 -2.76
C SER A 41 -8.12 -14.92 -3.63
N LEU A 42 -9.29 -15.11 -4.24
CA LEU A 42 -9.56 -16.23 -5.17
C LEU A 42 -8.95 -16.01 -6.57
N GLY A 43 -8.19 -14.94 -6.80
CA GLY A 43 -7.52 -14.69 -8.07
C GLY A 43 -8.44 -14.37 -9.23
N VAL A 44 -9.65 -13.90 -8.96
CA VAL A 44 -10.62 -13.53 -10.01
C VAL A 44 -10.04 -12.37 -10.81
N ARG A 45 -9.74 -12.66 -12.05
CA ARG A 45 -9.02 -11.80 -13.01
C ARG A 45 -9.79 -10.55 -13.47
N TYR A 46 -11.03 -10.39 -13.04
CA TYR A 46 -11.94 -9.31 -13.47
C TYR A 46 -12.61 -8.61 -12.29
N ILE A 47 -11.83 -7.88 -11.50
CA ILE A 47 -12.42 -6.94 -10.55
C ILE A 47 -12.45 -5.56 -11.22
N HIS A 48 -13.63 -4.92 -11.21
CA HIS A 48 -13.79 -3.59 -11.80
C HIS A 48 -12.84 -2.58 -11.10
N PRO A 49 -12.11 -1.73 -11.85
CA PRO A 49 -11.09 -0.84 -11.28
C PRO A 49 -11.61 0.13 -10.22
N ILE A 50 -12.90 0.44 -10.23
CA ILE A 50 -13.55 1.27 -9.19
C ILE A 50 -13.61 0.51 -7.87
N VAL A 51 -13.99 -0.78 -7.89
CA VAL A 51 -14.06 -1.62 -6.69
C VAL A 51 -12.69 -1.78 -6.06
N LEU A 52 -11.64 -2.01 -6.84
CA LEU A 52 -10.26 -2.07 -6.38
C LEU A 52 -9.80 -0.75 -5.76
N ARG A 53 -10.19 0.39 -6.32
CA ARG A 53 -9.85 1.71 -5.78
C ARG A 53 -10.52 1.96 -4.43
N ILE A 54 -11.78 1.58 -4.31
CA ILE A 54 -12.54 1.67 -3.06
C ILE A 54 -11.93 0.74 -2.01
N ALA A 55 -11.70 -0.53 -2.36
CA ALA A 55 -11.09 -1.51 -1.45
C ALA A 55 -9.72 -1.04 -0.96
N ASN A 56 -8.87 -0.53 -1.84
CA ASN A 56 -7.55 0.00 -1.50
C ASN A 56 -7.66 1.18 -0.51
N ARG A 57 -8.59 2.10 -0.73
CA ARG A 57 -8.82 3.23 0.18
C ARG A 57 -9.30 2.78 1.56
N PHE A 58 -10.18 1.77 1.63
CA PHE A 58 -10.63 1.17 2.89
C PHE A 58 -9.51 0.43 3.62
N ILE A 59 -8.67 -0.31 2.92
CA ILE A 59 -7.51 -0.99 3.49
C ILE A 59 -6.60 0.04 4.19
N TYR A 60 -6.23 1.13 3.52
CA TYR A 60 -5.39 2.16 4.11
C TYR A 60 -6.06 2.87 5.30
N LEU A 61 -7.36 3.07 5.28
CA LEU A 61 -8.11 3.69 6.37
C LEU A 61 -8.21 2.77 7.60
N LEU A 62 -8.44 1.47 7.38
CA LEU A 62 -8.64 0.50 8.45
C LEU A 62 -7.33 -0.06 9.01
N PHE A 63 -6.23 0.05 8.28
CA PHE A 63 -4.93 -0.49 8.69
C PHE A 63 -4.45 0.04 10.05
N PRO A 64 -4.43 1.35 10.34
CA PRO A 64 -4.04 1.85 11.66
C PRO A 64 -4.96 1.35 12.78
N LEU A 65 -6.24 1.17 12.48
CA LEU A 65 -7.19 0.61 13.42
C LEU A 65 -6.91 -0.87 13.69
N SER A 66 -6.63 -1.66 12.66
CA SER A 66 -6.28 -3.08 12.77
C SER A 66 -4.98 -3.30 13.56
N LEU A 67 -3.98 -2.41 13.41
CA LEU A 67 -2.75 -2.43 14.21
C LEU A 67 -3.02 -2.21 15.70
N GLY A 68 -3.93 -1.29 16.03
CA GLY A 68 -4.34 -1.01 17.41
C GLY A 68 -5.09 -2.18 18.05
N LEU A 69 -6.10 -2.68 17.36
CA LEU A 69 -6.96 -3.77 17.82
C LEU A 69 -6.23 -5.13 17.84
N GLY A 70 -5.43 -5.42 16.81
CA GLY A 70 -4.66 -6.67 16.72
C GLY A 70 -3.69 -6.84 17.87
N LYS A 71 -3.02 -5.77 18.29
CA LYS A 71 -2.15 -5.78 19.45
C LYS A 71 -2.93 -5.96 20.76
N ALA A 72 -4.09 -5.28 20.89
CA ALA A 72 -4.86 -5.26 22.13
C ALA A 72 -5.63 -6.57 22.39
N PHE A 73 -6.17 -7.21 21.35
CA PHE A 73 -7.08 -8.34 21.49
C PHE A 73 -6.51 -9.70 21.10
N ILE A 74 -5.56 -9.76 20.16
CA ILE A 74 -5.10 -11.02 19.57
C ILE A 74 -3.61 -11.28 19.85
N GLY A 75 -2.87 -10.28 20.36
CA GLY A 75 -1.44 -10.40 20.65
C GLY A 75 -0.55 -10.57 19.40
N ILE A 76 -1.08 -10.31 18.19
CA ILE A 76 -0.33 -10.40 16.95
C ILE A 76 0.80 -9.36 16.95
N GLN A 77 2.01 -9.78 16.57
CA GLN A 77 3.13 -8.87 16.43
C GLN A 77 2.89 -7.88 15.29
N LYS A 78 3.32 -6.64 15.51
CA LYS A 78 3.12 -5.57 14.50
C LYS A 78 3.76 -5.89 13.16
N ASP A 79 4.85 -6.64 13.17
CA ASP A 79 5.61 -6.94 11.96
C ASP A 79 4.91 -7.99 11.10
N GLU A 80 4.29 -9.01 11.72
CA GLU A 80 3.45 -9.98 11.00
C GLU A 80 2.27 -9.30 10.30
N LEU A 81 1.61 -8.35 10.98
CA LEU A 81 0.50 -7.62 10.38
C LEU A 81 0.96 -6.68 9.26
N ARG A 82 2.14 -6.07 9.40
CA ARG A 82 2.75 -5.26 8.32
C ARG A 82 3.10 -6.10 7.11
N GLN A 83 3.67 -7.28 7.33
CA GLN A 83 4.01 -8.23 6.27
C GLN A 83 2.74 -8.64 5.49
N ALA A 84 1.70 -9.07 6.20
CA ALA A 84 0.42 -9.42 5.58
C ALA A 84 -0.18 -8.26 4.77
N MET A 85 -0.04 -7.02 5.25
CA MET A 85 -0.48 -5.82 4.54
C MET A 85 0.34 -5.59 3.26
N ILE A 86 1.66 -5.76 3.32
CA ILE A 86 2.55 -5.63 2.15
C ILE A 86 2.18 -6.68 1.10
N ASP A 87 1.97 -7.92 1.50
CA ASP A 87 1.60 -9.01 0.59
C ASP A 87 0.25 -8.75 -0.08
N LEU A 88 -0.74 -8.26 0.69
CA LEU A 88 -2.03 -7.88 0.14
C LEU A 88 -1.91 -6.74 -0.87
N ILE A 89 -1.16 -5.69 -0.53
CA ILE A 89 -0.94 -4.56 -1.45
C ILE A 89 -0.20 -5.01 -2.70
N ASN A 90 0.84 -5.84 -2.56
CA ASN A 90 1.58 -6.38 -3.69
C ASN A 90 0.67 -7.18 -4.62
N HIS A 91 -0.20 -8.02 -4.07
CA HIS A 91 -1.17 -8.78 -4.86
C HIS A 91 -2.12 -7.86 -5.63
N LEU A 92 -2.68 -6.84 -4.97
CA LEU A 92 -3.57 -5.86 -5.60
C LEU A 92 -2.87 -5.04 -6.70
N VAL A 93 -1.59 -4.69 -6.49
CA VAL A 93 -0.80 -3.94 -7.47
C VAL A 93 -0.51 -4.80 -8.69
N VAL A 94 -0.09 -6.06 -8.50
CA VAL A 94 0.18 -7.00 -9.61
C VAL A 94 -1.07 -7.21 -10.46
N MET A 95 -2.25 -7.30 -9.87
CA MET A 95 -3.52 -7.40 -10.61
C MET A 95 -3.81 -6.17 -11.48
N ASN A 96 -3.27 -4.98 -11.12
CA ASN A 96 -3.48 -3.72 -11.83
C ASN A 96 -2.32 -3.32 -12.77
N LEU A 97 -1.12 -3.90 -12.60
CA LEU A 97 0.10 -3.49 -13.31
C LEU A 97 0.04 -3.68 -14.82
N TYR A 98 -0.78 -4.59 -15.34
CA TYR A 98 -0.93 -4.79 -16.79
C TYR A 98 -1.41 -3.55 -17.57
N LYS A 99 -1.78 -2.46 -16.85
CA LYS A 99 -2.32 -1.22 -17.44
C LYS A 99 -1.42 -0.01 -17.21
N VAL A 100 -0.25 -0.19 -16.59
CA VAL A 100 0.67 0.92 -16.31
C VAL A 100 1.85 0.86 -17.27
N PRO A 101 2.04 1.87 -18.14
CA PRO A 101 3.18 1.91 -19.03
C PRO A 101 4.48 2.10 -18.22
N PRO A 102 5.62 1.52 -18.67
CA PRO A 102 6.88 1.52 -17.94
C PRO A 102 7.36 2.91 -17.52
N GLU A 103 7.17 3.92 -18.35
CA GLU A 103 7.58 5.31 -18.10
C GLU A 103 6.85 5.93 -16.88
N ARG A 104 5.74 5.31 -16.47
CA ARG A 104 4.95 5.69 -15.30
C ARG A 104 5.20 4.81 -14.08
N ILE A 105 6.19 3.92 -14.16
CA ILE A 105 6.64 3.08 -13.05
C ILE A 105 7.90 3.75 -12.46
N LEU A 106 7.91 3.88 -11.15
CA LEU A 106 9.06 4.37 -10.39
C LEU A 106 9.70 3.21 -9.63
N LEU A 107 10.95 2.91 -9.92
CA LEU A 107 11.81 2.05 -9.12
C LEU A 107 12.46 2.91 -8.03
N LEU A 108 12.19 2.60 -6.78
CA LEU A 108 12.65 3.37 -5.62
C LEU A 108 13.51 2.48 -4.72
N THR A 109 14.75 2.89 -4.45
CA THR A 109 15.67 2.13 -3.62
C THR A 109 16.35 3.00 -2.57
N PRO A 110 16.73 2.42 -1.42
CA PRO A 110 17.52 3.13 -0.42
C PRO A 110 18.99 3.22 -0.87
N HIS A 111 19.67 4.25 -0.41
CA HIS A 111 21.08 4.48 -0.74
C HIS A 111 22.03 3.44 -0.12
N CYS A 112 21.62 2.72 0.91
CA CYS A 112 22.41 1.67 1.56
C CYS A 112 22.71 0.48 0.64
N LEU A 113 22.02 0.36 -0.51
CA LEU A 113 22.37 -0.60 -1.55
C LEU A 113 23.61 -0.19 -2.36
N GLN A 114 24.05 1.05 -2.24
CA GLN A 114 25.29 1.49 -2.87
C GLN A 114 26.49 1.13 -2.00
N GLU A 115 27.55 0.63 -2.63
CA GLU A 115 28.83 0.38 -1.97
C GLU A 115 29.38 1.66 -1.33
N ASN A 116 29.74 1.60 -0.04
CA ASN A 116 30.14 2.75 0.77
C ASN A 116 31.40 3.44 0.22
N THR A 117 32.31 2.66 -0.34
CA THR A 117 33.58 3.14 -0.93
C THR A 117 33.41 3.71 -2.34
N CYS A 118 32.20 3.69 -2.90
CA CYS A 118 31.94 4.19 -4.24
C CYS A 118 32.09 5.72 -4.29
N ILE A 119 32.99 6.20 -5.17
CA ILE A 119 33.20 7.63 -5.43
C ILE A 119 32.06 8.28 -6.23
N HIS A 120 31.30 7.47 -6.98
CA HIS A 120 30.18 7.93 -7.78
C HIS A 120 28.90 7.90 -6.97
N LYS A 121 28.60 8.98 -6.23
CA LYS A 121 27.36 9.05 -5.42
C LYS A 121 26.12 9.13 -6.30
N VAL A 122 25.13 8.29 -6.00
CA VAL A 122 23.89 8.12 -6.77
C VAL A 122 22.67 8.76 -6.14
N THR A 123 22.84 9.40 -4.98
CA THR A 123 21.73 10.03 -4.22
C THR A 123 21.14 11.27 -4.89
N HIS A 124 21.94 12.01 -5.66
CA HIS A 124 21.47 13.17 -6.43
C HIS A 124 21.06 12.78 -7.83
N ASP A 125 21.87 11.96 -8.48
CA ASP A 125 21.62 11.45 -9.82
C ASP A 125 22.07 9.99 -9.91
N VAL A 126 21.12 9.13 -10.17
CA VAL A 126 21.36 7.69 -10.29
C VAL A 126 22.21 7.35 -11.54
N TYR A 127 22.20 8.21 -12.55
CA TYR A 127 22.98 8.03 -13.78
C TYR A 127 24.48 8.25 -13.59
N ASN A 128 24.92 8.77 -12.43
CA ASN A 128 26.32 8.80 -12.05
C ASN A 128 26.92 7.39 -11.88
N CYS A 129 26.07 6.36 -11.69
CA CYS A 129 26.51 4.98 -11.54
C CYS A 129 27.22 4.46 -12.81
N LYS A 130 28.45 4.02 -12.65
CA LYS A 130 29.26 3.42 -13.73
C LYS A 130 28.98 1.93 -13.98
N GLN A 131 27.99 1.37 -13.29
CA GLN A 131 27.58 -0.06 -13.43
C GLN A 131 28.76 -1.04 -13.28
N CYS A 132 29.68 -0.75 -12.36
CA CYS A 132 30.91 -1.53 -12.16
C CYS A 132 30.71 -2.93 -11.54
N GLY A 133 29.49 -3.31 -11.19
CA GLY A 133 29.13 -4.61 -10.59
C GLY A 133 29.43 -4.77 -9.11
N ARG A 134 30.01 -3.77 -8.42
CA ARG A 134 30.35 -3.86 -6.99
C ARG A 134 29.13 -3.82 -6.05
N CYS A 135 28.00 -3.32 -6.52
CA CYS A 135 26.75 -3.22 -5.74
C CYS A 135 25.54 -3.42 -6.67
N GLN A 136 24.39 -3.62 -6.04
CA GLN A 136 23.13 -3.92 -6.77
C GLN A 136 22.57 -2.74 -7.56
N VAL A 137 22.96 -1.51 -7.23
CA VAL A 137 22.46 -0.28 -7.89
C VAL A 137 22.72 -0.30 -9.41
N GLY A 138 23.88 -0.84 -9.84
CA GLY A 138 24.21 -0.93 -11.26
C GLY A 138 23.29 -1.87 -12.03
N GLY A 139 22.93 -3.00 -11.46
CA GLY A 139 21.98 -3.96 -12.03
C GLY A 139 20.57 -3.38 -12.12
N LEU A 140 20.12 -2.71 -11.06
CA LEU A 140 18.80 -2.04 -11.01
C LEU A 140 18.70 -0.89 -12.02
N LEU A 141 19.78 -0.11 -12.18
CA LEU A 141 19.85 0.94 -13.18
C LEU A 141 19.77 0.37 -14.61
N LYS A 142 20.40 -0.78 -14.85
CA LYS A 142 20.31 -1.46 -16.14
C LYS A 142 18.85 -1.88 -16.41
N ILE A 143 18.21 -2.55 -15.46
CA ILE A 143 16.79 -2.94 -15.57
C ILE A 143 15.91 -1.71 -15.86
N ALA A 144 16.10 -0.62 -15.09
CA ALA A 144 15.32 0.60 -15.29
C ALA A 144 15.47 1.17 -16.70
N LYS A 145 16.71 1.15 -17.26
CA LYS A 145 16.99 1.60 -18.64
C LYS A 145 16.37 0.67 -19.67
N ASP A 146 16.51 -0.65 -19.50
CA ASP A 146 16.03 -1.65 -20.44
C ASP A 146 14.50 -1.61 -20.58
N TYR A 147 13.80 -1.35 -19.47
CA TYR A 147 12.33 -1.24 -19.45
C TYR A 147 11.81 0.19 -19.61
N GLY A 148 12.66 1.21 -19.58
CA GLY A 148 12.25 2.61 -19.67
C GLY A 148 11.56 3.15 -18.40
N CYS A 149 11.83 2.54 -17.24
CA CYS A 149 11.27 2.97 -15.96
C CYS A 149 12.08 4.12 -15.34
N GLN A 150 11.40 4.94 -14.53
CA GLN A 150 12.10 5.92 -13.70
C GLN A 150 12.80 5.22 -12.53
N PHE A 151 14.04 5.61 -12.23
CA PHE A 151 14.81 5.04 -11.11
C PHE A 151 15.33 6.15 -10.20
N ILE A 152 15.06 6.04 -8.91
CA ILE A 152 15.46 7.02 -7.90
C ILE A 152 16.05 6.30 -6.69
N VAL A 153 17.17 6.81 -6.20
CA VAL A 153 17.82 6.37 -4.96
C VAL A 153 17.60 7.44 -3.88
N VAL A 154 17.15 7.02 -2.70
CA VAL A 154 16.79 7.93 -1.60
C VAL A 154 17.54 7.58 -0.32
N THR A 155 17.80 8.61 0.49
CA THR A 155 18.50 8.47 1.78
C THR A 155 17.56 8.27 2.96
N GLY A 156 16.25 8.44 2.75
CA GLY A 156 15.25 8.27 3.83
C GLY A 156 13.83 8.58 3.37
N GLY A 157 12.87 8.30 4.25
CA GLY A 157 11.46 8.38 3.94
C GLY A 157 10.95 9.77 3.55
N THR A 158 11.53 10.85 4.08
CA THR A 158 11.14 12.23 3.72
C THR A 158 11.50 12.53 2.26
N LEU A 159 12.73 12.18 1.86
CA LEU A 159 13.18 12.35 0.47
C LEU A 159 12.37 11.45 -0.47
N ALA A 160 12.08 10.21 -0.06
CA ALA A 160 11.23 9.29 -0.83
C ALA A 160 9.87 9.90 -1.15
N ARG A 161 9.18 10.44 -0.13
CA ARG A 161 7.87 11.08 -0.31
C ARG A 161 7.93 12.30 -1.23
N MET A 162 8.98 13.11 -1.11
CA MET A 162 9.20 14.27 -1.97
C MET A 162 9.39 13.84 -3.42
N LYS A 163 10.28 12.87 -3.67
CA LYS A 163 10.57 12.36 -5.01
C LYS A 163 9.38 11.67 -5.66
N VAL A 164 8.58 10.93 -4.90
CA VAL A 164 7.32 10.36 -5.40
C VAL A 164 6.31 11.45 -5.80
N LYS A 165 6.22 12.54 -5.02
CA LYS A 165 5.34 13.68 -5.36
C LYS A 165 5.81 14.41 -6.63
N GLU A 166 7.12 14.53 -6.85
CA GLU A 166 7.70 15.13 -8.05
C GLU A 166 7.46 14.26 -9.28
N ALA A 167 7.79 12.96 -9.19
CA ALA A 167 7.71 12.01 -10.30
C ALA A 167 6.26 11.65 -10.70
N LYS A 168 5.32 11.74 -9.77
CA LYS A 168 3.89 11.39 -9.96
C LYS A 168 3.68 10.06 -10.69
N PRO A 169 4.33 8.97 -10.24
CA PRO A 169 4.21 7.68 -10.90
C PRO A 169 2.80 7.10 -10.72
N LYS A 170 2.41 6.19 -11.61
CA LYS A 170 1.18 5.39 -11.45
C LYS A 170 1.40 4.12 -10.65
N ALA A 171 2.64 3.61 -10.64
CA ALA A 171 3.04 2.48 -9.80
C ALA A 171 4.45 2.70 -9.26
N ILE A 172 4.74 2.14 -8.10
CA ILE A 172 6.04 2.21 -7.44
C ILE A 172 6.50 0.79 -7.14
N ILE A 173 7.71 0.47 -7.56
CA ILE A 173 8.42 -0.74 -7.13
C ILE A 173 9.44 -0.26 -6.10
N ALA A 174 9.13 -0.48 -4.82
CA ALA A 174 10.00 -0.11 -3.72
C ALA A 174 10.85 -1.30 -3.29
N ILE A 175 12.16 -1.10 -3.25
CA ILE A 175 13.10 -2.05 -2.68
C ILE A 175 13.46 -1.49 -1.30
N ALA A 176 13.20 -2.26 -0.25
CA ALA A 176 13.52 -1.89 1.11
C ALA A 176 14.58 -2.85 1.66
N CYS A 177 15.40 -2.37 2.60
CA CYS A 177 16.18 -3.24 3.48
C CYS A 177 15.28 -3.65 4.65
N GLU A 178 15.38 -4.89 5.07
CA GLU A 178 14.78 -5.40 6.31
C GLU A 178 15.48 -4.81 7.54
#